data_0d3766c842d08676827be6491de22366
#
_entry.id   0d3766c842d08676827be6491de22366
#
_cell.length_a   1.000
_cell.length_b   1.000
_cell.length_c   1.000
_cell.angle_alpha   90.00
_cell.angle_beta   90.00
_cell.angle_gamma   90.00
#
_symmetry.space_group_name_H-M   'P 1'
#
loop_
_entity.id
_entity.type
_entity.pdbx_description
1 polymer ?
#
loop_
_entity_poly.entity_id
_entity_poly.type
_entity_poly.pdbx_seq_one_letter_code
_entity_poly.pdbx_strand_id
1 'polypeptide(L)'
;MDKENLKGVAALLVHVAKVDEAYTDKEKQIIKSFINSFNESDGELILKEAEELESNSNQLLSFTRAVKDQDLEVKKEIIEHLWKIIISDQNVDHYEANLMRRICGLIYFPDKLCGEIKLKVLKSN
;
A
#
# COMPACT_ATOMS: atom_id res chain seq x y z
N MET A 1 -13.75 -3.83 -5.69
CA MET A 1 -12.75 -3.04 -6.43
C MET A 1 -12.48 -3.74 -7.76
N ASP A 2 -12.53 -3.00 -8.86
CA ASP A 2 -12.25 -3.63 -10.15
C ASP A 2 -10.76 -3.87 -10.35
N LYS A 3 -10.39 -4.62 -11.40
CA LYS A 3 -8.98 -4.98 -11.65
C LYS A 3 -8.09 -3.78 -11.90
N GLU A 4 -8.59 -2.77 -12.59
CA GLU A 4 -7.79 -1.57 -12.87
C GLU A 4 -7.49 -0.79 -11.59
N ASN A 5 -8.47 -0.62 -10.72
CA ASN A 5 -8.26 0.03 -9.44
C ASN A 5 -7.37 -0.82 -8.53
N LEU A 6 -7.57 -2.13 -8.52
CA LEU A 6 -6.74 -3.02 -7.72
C LEU A 6 -5.28 -2.98 -8.15
N LYS A 7 -5.05 -2.93 -9.45
CA LYS A 7 -3.70 -2.79 -10.00
C LYS A 7 -3.06 -1.47 -9.58
N GLY A 8 -3.81 -0.37 -9.62
CA GLY A 8 -3.33 0.94 -9.19
C GLY A 8 -2.99 0.98 -7.71
N VAL A 9 -3.84 0.38 -6.87
CA VAL A 9 -3.60 0.28 -5.43
C VAL A 9 -2.38 -0.59 -5.16
N ALA A 10 -2.26 -1.72 -5.84
CA ALA A 10 -1.09 -2.59 -5.69
C ALA A 10 0.19 -1.87 -6.10
N ALA A 11 0.13 -1.04 -7.15
CA ALA A 11 1.27 -0.23 -7.57
C ALA A 11 1.68 0.77 -6.46
N LEU A 12 0.73 1.32 -5.73
CA LEU A 12 1.03 2.17 -4.57
C LEU A 12 1.77 1.39 -3.50
N LEU A 13 1.31 0.17 -3.21
CA LEU A 13 1.97 -0.69 -2.23
C LEU A 13 3.41 -1.03 -2.66
N VAL A 14 3.60 -1.33 -3.94
CA VAL A 14 4.94 -1.59 -4.50
C VAL A 14 5.82 -0.35 -4.38
N HIS A 15 5.26 0.82 -4.69
CA HIS A 15 6.00 2.08 -4.61
C HIS A 15 6.53 2.34 -3.19
N VAL A 16 5.68 2.14 -2.19
CA VAL A 16 6.08 2.32 -0.79
C VAL A 16 7.14 1.27 -0.40
N ALA A 17 6.98 0.03 -0.88
CA ALA A 17 7.94 -1.03 -0.59
C ALA A 17 9.33 -0.72 -1.16
N LYS A 18 9.40 0.03 -2.25
CA LYS A 18 10.68 0.38 -2.91
C LYS A 18 11.35 1.64 -2.36
N VAL A 19 10.72 2.33 -1.40
CA VAL A 19 11.23 3.60 -0.89
C VAL A 19 12.62 3.46 -0.29
N ASP A 20 12.90 2.36 0.39
CA ASP A 20 14.22 2.09 0.98
C ASP A 20 15.14 1.29 0.05
N GLU A 21 14.77 1.16 -1.21
CA GLU A 21 15.49 0.42 -2.26
C GLU A 21 15.55 -1.10 -2.03
N ALA A 22 14.90 -1.61 -1.00
CA ALA A 22 14.91 -3.03 -0.68
C ALA A 22 13.50 -3.64 -0.84
N TYR A 23 13.11 -3.94 -2.07
CA TYR A 23 11.82 -4.58 -2.34
C TYR A 23 11.97 -6.08 -2.05
N THR A 24 11.69 -6.47 -0.81
CA THR A 24 11.94 -7.82 -0.29
C THR A 24 10.82 -8.80 -0.64
N ASP A 25 11.12 -10.10 -0.52
CA ASP A 25 10.12 -11.15 -0.69
C ASP A 25 9.01 -11.05 0.34
N LYS A 26 9.34 -10.64 1.56
CA LYS A 26 8.35 -10.44 2.62
C LYS A 26 7.36 -9.35 2.23
N GLU A 27 7.84 -8.25 1.68
CA GLU A 27 7.00 -7.17 1.18
C GLU A 27 6.11 -7.62 0.03
N LYS A 28 6.67 -8.41 -0.90
CA LYS A 28 5.88 -8.98 -2.00
C LYS A 28 4.75 -9.86 -1.48
N GLN A 29 5.01 -10.66 -0.44
CA GLN A 29 3.98 -11.51 0.15
C GLN A 29 2.85 -10.69 0.77
N ILE A 30 3.19 -9.59 1.43
CA ILE A 30 2.19 -8.69 2.01
C ILE A 30 1.30 -8.12 0.90
N ILE A 31 1.90 -7.65 -0.19
CA ILE A 31 1.17 -7.08 -1.33
C ILE A 31 0.29 -8.15 -1.98
N LYS A 32 0.83 -9.34 -2.18
CA LYS A 32 0.10 -10.44 -2.78
C LYS A 32 -1.09 -10.85 -1.91
N SER A 33 -0.91 -10.88 -0.60
CA SER A 33 -1.99 -11.16 0.34
C SER A 33 -3.12 -10.14 0.20
N PHE A 34 -2.77 -8.85 0.07
CA PHE A 34 -3.76 -7.80 -0.17
C PHE A 34 -4.52 -8.04 -1.46
N ILE A 35 -3.80 -8.30 -2.56
CA ILE A 35 -4.43 -8.53 -3.86
C ILE A 35 -5.37 -9.74 -3.80
N ASN A 36 -4.94 -10.82 -3.18
CA ASN A 36 -5.72 -12.05 -3.09
C ASN A 36 -7.01 -11.88 -2.28
N SER A 37 -7.04 -10.94 -1.35
CA SER A 37 -8.25 -10.65 -0.58
C SER A 37 -9.35 -10.05 -1.46
N PHE A 38 -9.01 -9.48 -2.61
CA PHE A 38 -9.96 -8.90 -3.55
C PHE A 38 -10.13 -9.71 -4.83
N ASN A 39 -9.12 -10.50 -5.22
CA ASN A 39 -9.16 -11.29 -6.45
C ASN A 39 -8.20 -12.48 -6.33
N GLU A 40 -8.73 -13.63 -5.92
CA GLU A 40 -7.92 -14.83 -5.68
C GLU A 40 -7.36 -15.45 -6.95
N SER A 41 -8.06 -15.31 -8.08
CA SER A 41 -7.68 -16.03 -9.31
C SER A 41 -6.53 -15.40 -10.07
N ASP A 42 -6.37 -14.06 -10.00
CA ASP A 42 -5.41 -13.35 -10.83
C ASP A 42 -4.31 -12.64 -10.02
N GLY A 43 -4.11 -13.04 -8.77
CA GLY A 43 -3.18 -12.36 -7.87
C GLY A 43 -1.77 -12.19 -8.42
N GLU A 44 -1.21 -13.25 -9.00
CA GLU A 44 0.14 -13.20 -9.57
C GLU A 44 0.21 -12.22 -10.74
N LEU A 45 -0.78 -12.27 -11.63
CA LEU A 45 -0.82 -11.40 -12.79
C LEU A 45 -0.97 -9.95 -12.39
N ILE A 46 -1.87 -9.68 -11.44
CA ILE A 46 -2.12 -8.32 -10.97
C ILE A 46 -0.87 -7.74 -10.30
N LEU A 47 -0.16 -8.55 -9.51
CA LEU A 47 1.08 -8.12 -8.89
C LEU A 47 2.13 -7.75 -9.95
N LYS A 48 2.28 -8.59 -10.95
CA LYS A 48 3.25 -8.35 -12.03
C LYS A 48 2.91 -7.06 -12.78
N GLU A 49 1.63 -6.87 -13.11
CA GLU A 49 1.19 -5.65 -13.80
C GLU A 49 1.37 -4.40 -12.92
N ALA A 50 1.15 -4.54 -11.61
CA ALA A 50 1.36 -3.44 -10.68
C ALA A 50 2.85 -3.07 -10.59
N GLU A 51 3.73 -4.05 -10.60
CA GLU A 51 5.17 -3.80 -10.59
C GLU A 51 5.62 -3.07 -11.85
N GLU A 52 5.06 -3.45 -13.00
CA GLU A 52 5.33 -2.77 -14.26
C GLU A 52 4.81 -1.33 -14.26
N LEU A 53 3.59 -1.13 -13.75
CA LEU A 53 3.00 0.20 -13.65
C LEU A 53 3.83 1.11 -12.76
N GLU A 54 4.28 0.61 -11.63
CA GLU A 54 5.12 1.38 -10.71
C GLU A 54 6.47 1.73 -11.33
N SER A 55 7.07 0.79 -12.09
CA SER A 55 8.35 1.01 -12.75
C SER A 55 8.27 2.09 -13.83
N ASN A 56 7.10 2.27 -14.44
CA ASN A 56 6.90 3.22 -15.53
C ASN A 56 6.46 4.60 -15.06
N SER A 57 6.25 4.79 -13.75
CA SER A 57 5.81 6.08 -13.21
C SER A 57 6.41 6.31 -11.83
N ASN A 58 6.96 7.51 -11.60
CA ASN A 58 7.51 7.90 -10.31
C ASN A 58 6.57 8.84 -9.55
N GLN A 59 5.35 9.05 -10.06
CA GLN A 59 4.44 10.02 -9.46
C GLN A 59 3.46 9.37 -8.51
N LEU A 60 3.61 9.68 -7.23
CA LEU A 60 2.73 9.19 -6.18
C LEU A 60 1.26 9.46 -6.49
N LEU A 61 0.94 10.63 -7.05
CA LEU A 61 -0.43 11.01 -7.42
C LEU A 61 -1.09 10.01 -8.37
N SER A 62 -0.31 9.41 -9.28
CA SER A 62 -0.84 8.43 -10.22
C SER A 62 -1.38 7.20 -9.52
N PHE A 63 -0.72 6.81 -8.42
CA PHE A 63 -1.10 5.61 -7.67
C PHE A 63 -2.22 5.89 -6.67
N THR A 64 -2.20 7.06 -6.02
CA THR A 64 -3.21 7.40 -5.02
C THR A 64 -4.58 7.67 -5.63
N ARG A 65 -4.62 7.97 -6.93
CA ARG A 65 -5.88 8.22 -7.62
C ARG A 65 -6.84 7.03 -7.54
N ALA A 66 -6.29 5.81 -7.62
CA ALA A 66 -7.09 4.58 -7.53
C ALA A 66 -7.69 4.39 -6.14
N VAL A 67 -7.08 4.97 -5.10
CA VAL A 67 -7.52 4.84 -3.71
C VAL A 67 -8.51 5.91 -3.30
N LYS A 68 -8.33 7.11 -3.83
CA LYS A 68 -9.06 8.30 -3.40
C LYS A 68 -10.59 8.13 -3.36
N ASP A 69 -11.13 7.45 -4.35
CA ASP A 69 -12.58 7.28 -4.50
C ASP A 69 -13.13 6.01 -3.88
N GLN A 70 -12.28 5.21 -3.21
CA GLN A 70 -12.74 4.01 -2.52
C GLN A 70 -13.44 4.38 -1.21
N ASP A 71 -14.29 3.47 -0.72
CA ASP A 71 -14.95 3.71 0.56
C ASP A 71 -13.97 3.58 1.73
N LEU A 72 -14.42 4.01 2.91
CA LEU A 72 -13.57 4.07 4.09
C LEU A 72 -13.03 2.70 4.50
N GLU A 73 -13.83 1.65 4.38
CA GLU A 73 -13.40 0.31 4.77
C GLU A 73 -12.27 -0.20 3.88
N VAL A 74 -12.35 0.06 2.58
CA VAL A 74 -11.28 -0.30 1.65
C VAL A 74 -10.03 0.52 1.94
N LYS A 75 -10.19 1.81 2.20
CA LYS A 75 -9.04 2.67 2.57
C LYS A 75 -8.36 2.19 3.83
N LYS A 76 -9.11 1.74 4.82
CA LYS A 76 -8.54 1.17 6.06
C LYS A 76 -7.67 -0.06 5.76
N GLU A 77 -8.15 -0.94 4.88
CA GLU A 77 -7.38 -2.12 4.48
C GLU A 77 -6.08 -1.73 3.78
N ILE A 78 -6.16 -0.75 2.90
CA ILE A 78 -4.98 -0.26 2.17
C ILE A 78 -3.96 0.32 3.14
N ILE A 79 -4.40 1.18 4.06
CA ILE A 79 -3.51 1.80 5.05
C ILE A 79 -2.90 0.73 5.97
N GLU A 80 -3.67 -0.28 6.37
CA GLU A 80 -3.16 -1.37 7.17
C GLU A 80 -2.02 -2.10 6.46
N HIS A 81 -2.20 -2.41 5.18
CA HIS A 81 -1.16 -3.11 4.41
C HIS A 81 0.06 -2.23 4.16
N LEU A 82 -0.14 -0.92 3.96
CA LEU A 82 0.98 0.01 3.85
C LEU A 82 1.82 0.00 5.13
N TRP A 83 1.18 0.03 6.32
CA TRP A 83 1.90 -0.07 7.58
C TRP A 83 2.60 -1.41 7.74
N LYS A 84 1.97 -2.52 7.30
CA LYS A 84 2.61 -3.83 7.35
C LYS A 84 3.90 -3.86 6.53
N ILE A 85 3.88 -3.23 5.36
CA ILE A 85 5.07 -3.13 4.51
C ILE A 85 6.15 -2.31 5.20
N ILE A 86 5.80 -1.14 5.71
CA ILE A 86 6.75 -0.22 6.35
C ILE A 86 7.38 -0.86 7.59
N ILE A 87 6.57 -1.56 8.38
CA ILE A 87 7.00 -2.15 9.65
C ILE A 87 7.69 -3.50 9.44
N SER A 88 7.57 -4.10 8.26
CA SER A 88 8.09 -5.44 7.97
C SER A 88 9.60 -5.58 8.22
N ASP A 89 10.35 -4.51 8.06
CA ASP A 89 11.80 -4.49 8.31
C ASP A 89 12.13 -4.01 9.73
N GLN A 90 11.12 -3.76 10.55
CA GLN A 90 11.23 -3.33 11.95
C GLN A 90 11.91 -1.97 12.13
N ASN A 91 11.96 -1.17 11.07
CA ASN A 91 12.69 0.08 11.08
C ASN A 91 11.89 1.19 10.40
N VAL A 92 11.04 1.88 11.18
CA VAL A 92 10.23 3.00 10.66
C VAL A 92 11.03 4.28 10.83
N ASP A 93 11.48 4.87 9.74
CA ASP A 93 12.21 6.12 9.78
C ASP A 93 11.29 7.31 9.53
N HIS A 94 11.85 8.52 9.63
CA HIS A 94 11.09 9.76 9.43
C HIS A 94 10.55 9.90 8.01
N TYR A 95 11.29 9.40 7.03
CA TYR A 95 10.87 9.49 5.64
C TYR A 95 9.61 8.67 5.39
N GLU A 96 9.57 7.46 5.92
CA GLU A 96 8.41 6.58 5.76
C GLU A 96 7.19 7.13 6.49
N ALA A 97 7.37 7.68 7.69
CA ALA A 97 6.29 8.30 8.44
C ALA A 97 5.71 9.51 7.69
N ASN A 98 6.58 10.34 7.10
CA ASN A 98 6.16 11.48 6.32
C ASN A 98 5.46 11.06 5.03
N LEU A 99 5.92 9.98 4.41
CA LEU A 99 5.27 9.42 3.22
C LEU A 99 3.85 8.97 3.54
N MET A 100 3.66 8.28 4.66
CA MET A 100 2.32 7.84 5.08
C MET A 100 1.39 9.01 5.35
N ARG A 101 1.90 10.06 5.98
CA ARG A 101 1.11 11.28 6.22
C ARG A 101 0.69 11.92 4.91
N ARG A 102 1.59 11.97 3.94
CA ARG A 102 1.31 12.52 2.61
C ARG A 102 0.27 11.67 1.88
N ILE A 103 0.39 10.35 1.93
CA ILE A 103 -0.57 9.43 1.31
C ILE A 103 -1.95 9.65 1.93
N CYS A 104 -2.05 9.69 3.26
CA CYS A 104 -3.32 9.91 3.95
C CYS A 104 -3.98 11.23 3.52
N GLY A 105 -3.19 12.28 3.34
CA GLY A 105 -3.70 13.55 2.84
C GLY A 105 -4.25 13.46 1.42
N LEU A 106 -3.53 12.75 0.55
CA LEU A 106 -3.91 12.60 -0.86
C LEU A 106 -5.18 11.77 -1.07
N ILE A 107 -5.44 10.81 -0.18
CA ILE A 107 -6.62 9.94 -0.29
C ILE A 107 -7.74 10.35 0.66
N TYR A 108 -7.60 11.48 1.34
CA TYR A 108 -8.58 12.00 2.31
C TYR A 108 -8.85 11.02 3.46
N PHE A 109 -7.78 10.40 3.98
CA PHE A 109 -7.88 9.47 5.10
C PHE A 109 -7.50 10.18 6.40
N PRO A 110 -8.33 10.11 7.47
CA PRO A 110 -8.05 10.83 8.72
C PRO A 110 -6.75 10.37 9.39
N ASP A 111 -5.93 11.31 9.82
CA ASP A 111 -4.66 11.02 10.49
C ASP A 111 -4.86 10.20 11.77
N LYS A 112 -5.93 10.46 12.50
CA LYS A 112 -6.24 9.72 13.72
C LYS A 112 -6.42 8.23 13.44
N LEU A 113 -7.19 7.90 12.39
CA LEU A 113 -7.40 6.51 11.99
C LEU A 113 -6.09 5.87 11.51
N CYS A 114 -5.28 6.63 10.78
CA CYS A 114 -3.98 6.16 10.33
C CYS A 114 -3.10 5.74 11.50
N GLY A 115 -3.04 6.57 12.54
CA GLY A 115 -2.29 6.28 13.76
C GLY A 115 -2.82 5.07 14.52
N GLU A 116 -4.14 4.93 14.60
CA GLU A 116 -4.78 3.78 15.25
C GLU A 116 -4.44 2.48 14.52
N ILE A 117 -4.46 2.50 13.19
CA ILE A 117 -4.11 1.33 12.38
C ILE A 117 -2.64 0.97 12.55
N LYS A 118 -1.76 1.97 12.60
CA LYS A 118 -0.34 1.76 12.87
C LYS A 118 -0.13 0.99 14.17
N LEU A 119 -0.79 1.43 15.24
CA LEU A 119 -0.70 0.77 16.54
C LEU A 119 -1.21 -0.66 16.50
N LYS A 120 -2.31 -0.89 15.78
CA LYS A 120 -2.87 -2.23 15.61
C LYS A 120 -1.86 -3.17 14.92
N VAL A 121 -1.21 -2.68 13.86
CA VAL A 121 -0.22 -3.47 13.13
C VAL A 121 0.99 -3.76 14.00
N LEU A 122 1.46 -2.76 14.77
CA LEU A 122 2.59 -2.94 15.68
C LEU A 122 2.31 -4.00 16.74
N LYS A 123 1.07 -4.05 17.25
CA LYS A 123 0.69 -5.04 18.26
C LYS A 123 0.59 -6.46 17.69
N SER A 124 0.35 -6.59 16.40
CA SER A 124 0.21 -7.88 15.74
C SER A 124 1.53 -8.51 15.36
N ASN A 125 2.61 -7.77 15.45
CA ASN A 125 3.95 -8.26 15.11
C ASN A 125 4.66 -8.89 16.30
#